data_acca09bc0454a3038268a4ed766a1525
#
_entry.id   acca09bc0454a3038268a4ed766a1525
#
_cell.length_a   1.000
_cell.length_b   1.000
_cell.length_c   1.000
_cell.angle_alpha   90.00
_cell.angle_beta   90.00
_cell.angle_gamma   90.00
#
_symmetry.space_group_name_H-M   'P 1'
#
loop_
_entity.id
_entity.type
_entity.pdbx_description
1 polymer ?
#
loop_
_entity_poly.entity_id
_entity_poly.type
_entity_poly.pdbx_seq_one_letter_code
_entity_poly.pdbx_strand_id
1 'polypeptide(L)'
;MNMFRKLRADEIDCRIAQIKETGLSLLLYKDARCDQNILDEEVGPFNWKREHTRDNRNCIVSIKNPETGEWISKEDTGTESNTEKEKGLASDSFKRACFNWGIGRELYTAPFIWVSAKDCTIKEYRGKLACFDRFTVKGIGYTDNVITGVEIKNQNTGKICYKWGEINEEAPDKPEQPDDEPPEVKPIIQDQPAQVETSAKLPEKAKTDKPTPIANYIRNEICDIQERVGLKSYQEARKQVFDFASTLVEGGAVPAFDWKTITMEEAKNLFAAIRKLLPEGDAA
;
A
#
# COMPACT_ATOMS: atom_id res chain seq x y z
N MET A 1 4.00 -8.09 26.31
CA MET A 1 5.00 -7.03 26.51
C MET A 1 5.42 -6.53 25.13
N ASN A 2 5.29 -5.25 24.84
CA ASN A 2 5.78 -4.72 23.56
C ASN A 2 7.30 -4.59 23.66
N MET A 3 8.00 -5.09 22.65
CA MET A 3 9.45 -5.00 22.56
C MET A 3 9.92 -3.57 22.22
N PHE A 4 9.06 -2.79 21.54
CA PHE A 4 9.36 -1.45 21.08
C PHE A 4 8.38 -0.43 21.65
N ARG A 5 8.85 0.79 21.86
CA ARG A 5 8.02 1.92 22.26
C ARG A 5 7.01 2.32 21.16
N LYS A 6 6.03 3.10 21.52
CA LYS A 6 5.11 3.73 20.57
C LYS A 6 5.79 4.85 19.78
N LEU A 7 5.19 5.20 18.67
CA LEU A 7 5.59 6.38 17.91
C LEU A 7 5.29 7.63 18.72
N ARG A 8 6.23 8.57 18.71
CA ARG A 8 6.00 9.93 19.22
C ARG A 8 5.18 10.72 18.20
N ALA A 9 4.50 11.77 18.65
CA ALA A 9 3.68 12.61 17.78
C ALA A 9 4.48 13.23 16.62
N ASP A 10 5.76 13.57 16.84
CA ASP A 10 6.67 14.15 15.83
C ASP A 10 7.28 13.11 14.87
N GLU A 11 7.07 11.82 15.13
CA GLU A 11 7.46 10.71 14.25
C GLU A 11 6.34 10.26 13.32
N ILE A 12 5.14 10.85 13.48
CA ILE A 12 3.96 10.53 12.69
C ILE A 12 3.69 11.65 11.69
N ASP A 13 3.75 11.31 10.42
CA ASP A 13 3.43 12.21 9.33
C ASP A 13 1.98 12.02 8.85
N CYS A 14 1.46 13.05 8.19
CA CYS A 14 0.15 13.04 7.56
C CYS A 14 0.26 13.10 6.05
N ARG A 15 -0.49 12.25 5.33
CA ARG A 15 -0.65 12.37 3.89
C ARG A 15 -2.11 12.49 3.51
N ILE A 16 -2.39 13.29 2.50
CA ILE A 16 -3.73 13.39 1.91
C ILE A 16 -4.02 12.09 1.15
N ALA A 17 -5.11 11.42 1.50
CA ALA A 17 -5.55 10.19 0.86
C ALA A 17 -6.64 10.44 -0.18
N GLN A 18 -7.61 11.32 0.11
CA GLN A 18 -8.70 11.67 -0.77
C GLN A 18 -9.06 13.15 -0.60
N ILE A 19 -9.42 13.81 -1.70
CA ILE A 19 -9.92 15.19 -1.70
C ILE A 19 -11.32 15.20 -2.30
N LYS A 20 -12.24 15.94 -1.67
CA LYS A 20 -13.58 16.26 -2.16
C LYS A 20 -13.81 17.77 -2.04
N GLU A 21 -14.85 18.31 -2.65
CA GLU A 21 -15.23 19.71 -2.48
C GLU A 21 -15.49 20.10 -1.02
N THR A 22 -16.01 19.16 -0.22
CA THR A 22 -16.37 19.36 1.19
C THR A 22 -15.23 19.20 2.19
N GLY A 23 -14.09 18.66 1.74
CA GLY A 23 -12.94 18.40 2.61
C GLY A 23 -12.00 17.34 2.06
N LEU A 24 -11.11 16.88 2.90
CA LEU A 24 -10.13 15.83 2.54
C LEU A 24 -9.96 14.82 3.68
N SER A 25 -9.52 13.62 3.34
CA SER A 25 -9.10 12.63 4.34
C SER A 25 -7.59 12.56 4.44
N LEU A 26 -7.11 12.36 5.67
CA LEU A 26 -5.71 12.15 5.97
C LEU A 26 -5.45 10.70 6.40
N LEU A 27 -4.25 10.21 6.07
CA LEU A 27 -3.70 8.97 6.59
C LEU A 27 -2.43 9.30 7.38
N LEU A 28 -2.30 8.66 8.54
CA LEU A 28 -1.08 8.72 9.33
C LEU A 28 -0.07 7.69 8.82
N TYR A 29 1.19 8.07 8.79
CA TYR A 29 2.28 7.17 8.39
C TYR A 29 3.57 7.57 9.10
N LYS A 30 4.58 6.72 9.03
CA LYS A 30 5.95 6.99 9.49
C LYS A 30 6.94 6.84 8.36
N ASP A 31 8.04 7.53 8.41
CA ASP A 31 9.14 7.33 7.46
C ASP A 31 10.06 6.17 7.90
N ALA A 32 10.94 5.75 7.00
CA ALA A 32 11.87 4.65 7.29
C ALA A 32 12.98 5.02 8.28
N ARG A 33 13.27 6.32 8.47
CA ARG A 33 14.24 6.80 9.45
C ARG A 33 13.72 6.65 10.87
N CYS A 34 12.40 6.84 11.05
CA CYS A 34 11.75 6.56 12.31
C CYS A 34 11.99 5.11 12.75
N ASP A 35 11.82 4.14 11.84
CA ASP A 35 12.11 2.74 12.15
C ASP A 35 13.56 2.49 12.53
N GLN A 36 14.51 3.12 11.82
CA GLN A 36 15.93 3.01 12.13
C GLN A 36 16.26 3.56 13.52
N ASN A 37 15.72 4.75 13.82
CA ASN A 37 15.95 5.37 15.13
C ASN A 37 15.41 4.51 16.27
N ILE A 38 14.21 3.95 16.12
CA ILE A 38 13.61 3.06 17.13
C ILE A 38 14.42 1.78 17.31
N LEU A 39 14.91 1.19 16.21
CA LEU A 39 15.79 0.01 16.29
C LEU A 39 17.11 0.34 16.99
N ASP A 40 17.72 1.49 16.67
CA ASP A 40 18.94 1.93 17.33
C ASP A 40 18.74 2.25 18.82
N GLU A 41 17.62 2.89 19.18
CA GLU A 41 17.26 3.24 20.55
C GLU A 41 16.98 2.00 21.42
N GLU A 42 16.19 1.05 20.93
CA GLU A 42 15.64 -0.04 21.75
C GLU A 42 16.53 -1.29 21.79
N VAL A 43 17.22 -1.59 20.67
CA VAL A 43 18.07 -2.80 20.61
C VAL A 43 19.54 -2.49 20.41
N GLY A 44 19.87 -1.26 20.06
CA GLY A 44 21.24 -0.79 19.79
C GLY A 44 21.69 -1.04 18.35
N PRO A 45 22.52 -0.15 17.80
CA PRO A 45 22.87 -0.13 16.37
C PRO A 45 23.66 -1.36 15.89
N PHE A 46 24.27 -2.14 16.80
CA PHE A 46 25.01 -3.37 16.49
C PHE A 46 24.18 -4.64 16.63
N ASN A 47 22.94 -4.53 17.12
CA ASN A 47 22.09 -5.69 17.42
C ASN A 47 20.92 -5.85 16.44
N TRP A 48 20.91 -5.09 15.36
CA TRP A 48 19.98 -5.27 14.26
C TRP A 48 20.68 -5.14 12.91
N LYS A 49 20.11 -5.74 11.88
CA LYS A 49 20.54 -5.61 10.49
C LYS A 49 19.36 -5.74 9.55
N ARG A 50 19.51 -5.18 8.35
CA ARG A 50 18.53 -5.36 7.27
C ARG A 50 19.22 -5.89 6.02
N GLU A 51 18.48 -6.66 5.26
CA GLU A 51 18.88 -7.18 3.98
C GLU A 51 17.72 -7.04 2.99
N HIS A 52 18.00 -6.55 1.79
CA HIS A 52 17.01 -6.47 0.73
C HIS A 52 17.22 -7.58 -0.28
N THR A 53 16.14 -8.23 -0.68
CA THR A 53 16.14 -9.29 -1.69
C THR A 53 15.15 -8.94 -2.81
N ARG A 54 15.20 -9.67 -3.93
CA ARG A 54 14.29 -9.50 -5.07
C ARG A 54 14.23 -8.06 -5.57
N ASP A 55 15.36 -7.46 -5.88
CA ASP A 55 15.47 -6.08 -6.37
C ASP A 55 14.78 -5.07 -5.43
N ASN A 56 15.11 -5.13 -4.13
CA ASN A 56 14.56 -4.32 -3.05
C ASN A 56 13.06 -4.53 -2.75
N ARG A 57 12.42 -5.49 -3.40
CA ARG A 57 10.99 -5.77 -3.16
C ARG A 57 10.74 -6.33 -1.78
N ASN A 58 11.60 -7.21 -1.30
CA ASN A 58 11.53 -7.80 0.03
C ASN A 58 12.61 -7.22 0.93
N CYS A 59 12.28 -7.05 2.20
CA CYS A 59 13.23 -6.67 3.23
C CYS A 59 13.16 -7.65 4.39
N ILE A 60 14.32 -8.14 4.81
CA ILE A 60 14.50 -8.95 6.00
C ILE A 60 15.11 -8.06 7.08
N VAL A 61 14.43 -7.90 8.20
CA VAL A 61 14.95 -7.23 9.40
C VAL A 61 15.26 -8.30 10.44
N SER A 62 16.52 -8.37 10.83
CA SER A 62 17.02 -9.33 11.82
C SER A 62 17.44 -8.61 13.09
N ILE A 63 17.05 -9.14 14.23
CA ILE A 63 17.39 -8.61 15.56
C ILE A 63 18.02 -9.74 16.36
N LYS A 64 19.09 -9.41 17.07
CA LYS A 64 19.79 -10.35 17.94
C LYS A 64 19.01 -10.52 19.25
N ASN A 65 18.64 -11.75 19.57
CA ASN A 65 18.02 -12.05 20.87
C ASN A 65 19.06 -11.84 21.98
N PRO A 66 18.81 -10.93 22.95
CA PRO A 66 19.79 -10.65 24.01
C PRO A 66 20.03 -11.83 24.95
N GLU A 67 19.07 -12.76 25.08
CA GLU A 67 19.17 -13.91 25.97
C GLU A 67 19.93 -15.09 25.35
N THR A 68 19.64 -15.38 24.06
CA THR A 68 20.23 -16.56 23.38
C THR A 68 21.40 -16.20 22.47
N GLY A 69 21.56 -14.93 22.10
CA GLY A 69 22.53 -14.47 21.11
C GLY A 69 22.19 -14.82 19.66
N GLU A 70 21.06 -15.47 19.40
CA GLU A 70 20.61 -15.86 18.08
C GLU A 70 20.02 -14.69 17.31
N TRP A 71 20.21 -14.71 15.99
CA TRP A 71 19.58 -13.76 15.08
C TRP A 71 18.19 -14.26 14.69
N ILE A 72 17.16 -13.50 15.06
CA ILE A 72 15.78 -13.76 14.67
C ILE A 72 15.45 -12.83 13.52
N SER A 73 14.88 -13.36 12.44
CA SER A 73 14.61 -12.63 11.21
C SER A 73 13.13 -12.59 10.88
N LYS A 74 12.63 -11.44 10.42
CA LYS A 74 11.27 -11.27 9.89
C LYS A 74 11.33 -10.56 8.56
N GLU A 75 10.59 -11.07 7.58
CA GLU A 75 10.57 -10.59 6.20
C GLU A 75 9.20 -10.00 5.85
N ASP A 76 9.19 -8.98 5.01
CA ASP A 76 7.98 -8.49 4.36
C ASP A 76 8.28 -7.91 2.97
N THR A 77 7.22 -7.73 2.20
CA THR A 77 7.27 -7.26 0.81
C THR A 77 6.73 -5.84 0.72
N GLY A 78 7.47 -4.97 0.04
CA GLY A 78 7.06 -3.60 -0.24
C GLY A 78 6.31 -3.45 -1.57
N THR A 79 5.70 -2.30 -1.74
CA THR A 79 5.05 -1.84 -2.97
C THR A 79 5.81 -0.68 -3.58
N GLU A 80 5.80 -0.56 -4.91
CA GLU A 80 6.45 0.54 -5.63
C GLU A 80 5.74 1.87 -5.35
N SER A 81 6.51 2.95 -5.18
CA SER A 81 5.95 4.29 -5.16
C SER A 81 5.73 4.83 -6.57
N ASN A 82 4.79 5.76 -6.72
CA ASN A 82 4.47 6.34 -8.03
C ASN A 82 5.55 7.28 -8.57
N THR A 83 6.46 7.78 -7.73
CA THR A 83 7.44 8.81 -8.09
C THR A 83 8.87 8.29 -8.15
N GLU A 84 9.33 7.53 -7.18
CA GLU A 84 10.68 6.96 -7.09
C GLU A 84 10.57 5.46 -6.81
N LYS A 85 10.38 4.67 -7.86
CA LYS A 85 10.00 3.27 -7.75
C LYS A 85 10.94 2.43 -6.90
N GLU A 86 12.24 2.44 -7.20
CA GLU A 86 13.23 1.60 -6.50
C GLU A 86 13.44 2.03 -5.05
N LYS A 87 13.62 3.34 -4.82
CA LYS A 87 13.79 3.89 -3.47
C LYS A 87 12.51 3.73 -2.63
N GLY A 88 11.34 3.94 -3.25
CA GLY A 88 10.05 3.72 -2.62
C GLY A 88 9.85 2.28 -2.22
N LEU A 89 10.22 1.34 -3.10
CA LEU A 89 10.13 -0.11 -2.85
C LEU A 89 11.01 -0.56 -1.68
N ALA A 90 12.28 -0.13 -1.65
CA ALA A 90 13.21 -0.44 -0.56
C ALA A 90 12.74 0.15 0.78
N SER A 91 12.25 1.39 0.76
CA SER A 91 11.73 2.06 1.97
C SER A 91 10.45 1.41 2.48
N ASP A 92 9.55 1.02 1.59
CA ASP A 92 8.27 0.40 1.95
C ASP A 92 8.47 -1.02 2.48
N SER A 93 9.29 -1.85 1.80
CA SER A 93 9.60 -3.21 2.28
C SER A 93 10.25 -3.21 3.66
N PHE A 94 11.15 -2.24 3.93
CA PHE A 94 11.77 -2.09 5.24
C PHE A 94 10.75 -1.70 6.32
N LYS A 95 9.92 -0.68 6.09
CA LYS A 95 8.87 -0.29 7.03
C LYS A 95 7.91 -1.44 7.36
N ARG A 96 7.53 -2.22 6.35
CA ARG A 96 6.67 -3.38 6.53
C ARG A 96 7.34 -4.50 7.31
N ALA A 97 8.63 -4.78 7.07
CA ALA A 97 9.39 -5.72 7.89
C ALA A 97 9.46 -5.27 9.37
N CYS A 98 9.58 -3.95 9.62
CA CYS A 98 9.54 -3.38 10.96
C CYS A 98 8.16 -3.53 11.62
N PHE A 99 7.05 -3.47 10.87
CA PHE A 99 5.72 -3.81 11.40
C PHE A 99 5.64 -5.24 11.94
N ASN A 100 6.35 -6.19 11.33
CA ASN A 100 6.39 -7.56 11.82
C ASN A 100 7.08 -7.67 13.20
N TRP A 101 7.94 -6.71 13.52
CA TRP A 101 8.54 -6.56 14.85
C TRP A 101 7.67 -5.78 15.84
N GLY A 102 6.64 -5.11 15.37
CA GLY A 102 5.69 -4.35 16.20
C GLY A 102 5.87 -2.84 16.12
N ILE A 103 6.87 -2.33 15.40
CA ILE A 103 7.16 -0.90 15.29
C ILE A 103 6.08 -0.21 14.44
N GLY A 104 5.33 0.72 15.03
CA GLY A 104 4.33 1.52 14.35
C GLY A 104 3.02 0.80 14.00
N ARG A 105 2.76 -0.39 14.57
CA ARG A 105 1.49 -1.12 14.38
C ARG A 105 0.27 -0.34 14.82
N GLU A 106 0.41 0.50 15.81
CA GLU A 106 -0.63 1.37 16.32
C GLU A 106 -1.23 2.29 15.26
N LEU A 107 -0.49 2.64 14.19
CA LEU A 107 -1.01 3.45 13.09
C LEU A 107 -2.22 2.83 12.39
N TYR A 108 -2.35 1.49 12.41
CA TYR A 108 -3.52 0.79 11.86
C TYR A 108 -4.78 0.95 12.72
N THR A 109 -4.64 1.48 13.92
CA THR A 109 -5.77 1.76 14.83
C THR A 109 -6.23 3.21 14.75
N ALA A 110 -5.62 4.02 13.88
CA ALA A 110 -5.98 5.42 13.70
C ALA A 110 -7.45 5.57 13.28
N PRO A 111 -8.17 6.59 13.78
CA PRO A 111 -9.52 6.87 13.34
C PRO A 111 -9.55 7.34 11.90
N PHE A 112 -10.75 7.36 11.30
CA PHE A 112 -10.93 8.05 10.02
C PHE A 112 -10.79 9.56 10.24
N ILE A 113 -9.79 10.15 9.62
CA ILE A 113 -9.44 11.56 9.79
C ILE A 113 -10.01 12.33 8.60
N TRP A 114 -10.98 13.20 8.88
CA TRP A 114 -11.58 14.10 7.89
C TRP A 114 -11.34 15.56 8.26
N VAL A 115 -10.71 16.31 7.37
CA VAL A 115 -10.51 17.74 7.49
C VAL A 115 -11.51 18.46 6.58
N SER A 116 -12.32 19.34 7.17
CA SER A 116 -13.32 20.10 6.44
C SER A 116 -12.65 21.11 5.48
N ALA A 117 -13.31 21.41 4.36
CA ALA A 117 -12.88 22.45 3.43
C ALA A 117 -12.76 23.85 4.05
N LYS A 118 -13.33 24.06 5.26
CA LYS A 118 -13.17 25.30 6.03
C LYS A 118 -11.81 25.39 6.72
N ASP A 119 -11.15 24.25 6.94
CA ASP A 119 -9.91 24.13 7.70
C ASP A 119 -8.71 23.78 6.82
N CYS A 120 -8.92 23.74 5.49
CA CYS A 120 -7.88 23.49 4.49
C CYS A 120 -8.17 24.23 3.18
N THR A 121 -7.13 24.37 2.34
CA THR A 121 -7.22 25.09 1.07
C THR A 121 -7.37 24.13 -0.08
N ILE A 122 -8.61 23.88 -0.51
CA ILE A 122 -8.89 23.05 -1.69
C ILE A 122 -9.09 23.96 -2.90
N LYS A 123 -8.36 23.69 -3.98
CA LYS A 123 -8.41 24.45 -5.23
C LYS A 123 -8.46 23.50 -6.43
N GLU A 124 -8.99 23.99 -7.53
CA GLU A 124 -8.86 23.29 -8.80
C GLU A 124 -7.43 23.50 -9.35
N TYR A 125 -6.77 22.41 -9.72
CA TYR A 125 -5.48 22.41 -10.36
C TYR A 125 -5.46 21.39 -11.49
N ARG A 126 -5.23 21.84 -12.72
CA ARG A 126 -5.23 21.02 -13.94
C ARG A 126 -6.49 20.18 -14.11
N GLY A 127 -7.67 20.76 -13.82
CA GLY A 127 -8.97 20.10 -13.96
C GLY A 127 -9.30 19.08 -12.86
N LYS A 128 -8.56 19.08 -11.75
CA LYS A 128 -8.78 18.19 -10.60
C LYS A 128 -8.69 18.98 -9.28
N LEU A 129 -9.40 18.53 -8.26
CA LEU A 129 -9.26 19.10 -6.93
C LEU A 129 -7.87 18.77 -6.34
N ALA A 130 -7.22 19.77 -5.78
CA ALA A 130 -5.91 19.66 -5.15
C ALA A 130 -5.86 20.46 -3.86
N CYS A 131 -5.07 20.00 -2.90
CA CYS A 131 -4.73 20.70 -1.68
C CYS A 131 -3.21 20.64 -1.50
N PHE A 132 -2.59 21.80 -1.27
CA PHE A 132 -1.15 21.95 -1.06
C PHE A 132 -0.81 22.24 0.41
N ASP A 133 -1.81 22.23 1.28
CA ASP A 133 -1.59 22.42 2.70
C ASP A 133 -0.79 21.26 3.29
N ARG A 134 0.06 21.57 4.27
CA ARG A 134 0.84 20.59 5.01
C ARG A 134 0.17 20.35 6.36
N PHE A 135 0.10 19.09 6.75
CA PHE A 135 -0.53 18.66 7.99
C PHE A 135 0.49 17.93 8.87
N THR A 136 0.48 18.23 10.16
CA THR A 136 1.36 17.59 11.15
C THR A 136 0.56 17.14 12.35
N VAL A 137 0.94 16.00 12.92
CA VAL A 137 0.41 15.56 14.21
C VAL A 137 1.01 16.43 15.29
N LYS A 138 0.16 17.15 16.04
CA LYS A 138 0.55 18.00 17.16
C LYS A 138 0.47 17.25 18.49
N GLY A 139 -0.45 16.29 18.57
CA GLY A 139 -0.59 15.45 19.75
C GLY A 139 -1.18 14.09 19.37
N ILE A 140 -0.80 13.08 20.13
CA ILE A 140 -1.27 11.72 19.99
C ILE A 140 -1.65 11.16 21.37
N GLY A 141 -2.64 10.28 21.42
CA GLY A 141 -3.04 9.57 22.62
C GLY A 141 -3.03 8.08 22.38
N TYR A 142 -2.54 7.34 23.37
CA TYR A 142 -2.48 5.89 23.35
C TYR A 142 -3.07 5.28 24.60
N THR A 143 -3.80 4.18 24.41
CA THR A 143 -4.13 3.23 25.48
C THR A 143 -3.69 1.86 24.98
N ASP A 144 -2.77 1.23 25.68
CA ASP A 144 -2.10 0.00 25.25
C ASP A 144 -1.44 0.15 23.86
N ASN A 145 -1.98 -0.53 22.85
CA ASN A 145 -1.49 -0.51 21.47
C ASN A 145 -2.45 0.20 20.51
N VAL A 146 -3.41 0.95 21.03
CA VAL A 146 -4.47 1.59 20.27
C VAL A 146 -4.33 3.09 20.37
N ILE A 147 -4.44 3.80 19.24
CA ILE A 147 -4.55 5.25 19.21
C ILE A 147 -5.91 5.63 19.77
N THR A 148 -5.93 6.42 20.84
CA THR A 148 -7.13 6.92 21.51
C THR A 148 -7.33 8.41 21.40
N GLY A 149 -6.37 9.13 20.82
CA GLY A 149 -6.48 10.55 20.54
C GLY A 149 -5.54 10.99 19.44
N VAL A 150 -5.97 11.95 18.62
CA VAL A 150 -5.16 12.57 17.57
C VAL A 150 -5.52 14.04 17.45
N GLU A 151 -4.51 14.90 17.45
CA GLU A 151 -4.62 16.32 17.17
C GLU A 151 -3.72 16.68 15.99
N ILE A 152 -4.30 17.28 14.94
CA ILE A 152 -3.59 17.63 13.70
C ILE A 152 -3.68 19.13 13.47
N LYS A 153 -2.51 19.72 13.17
CA LYS A 153 -2.35 21.12 12.79
C LYS A 153 -2.15 21.25 11.29
N ASN A 154 -2.88 22.17 10.67
CA ASN A 154 -2.58 22.64 9.32
C ASN A 154 -1.47 23.70 9.43
N GLN A 155 -0.29 23.40 8.90
CA GLN A 155 0.88 24.30 8.99
C GLN A 155 0.69 25.60 8.22
N ASN A 156 -0.03 25.59 7.11
CA ASN A 156 -0.26 26.76 6.28
C ASN A 156 -1.17 27.81 6.95
N THR A 157 -2.13 27.33 7.74
CA THR A 157 -3.05 28.22 8.47
C THR A 157 -2.64 28.44 9.94
N GLY A 158 -1.75 27.61 10.46
CA GLY A 158 -1.33 27.61 11.86
C GLY A 158 -2.39 27.06 12.84
N LYS A 159 -3.54 26.57 12.35
CA LYS A 159 -4.69 26.15 13.15
C LYS A 159 -4.79 24.64 13.31
N ILE A 160 -5.38 24.20 14.41
CA ILE A 160 -5.80 22.81 14.58
C ILE A 160 -6.99 22.58 13.65
N CYS A 161 -6.84 21.62 12.76
CA CYS A 161 -7.83 21.26 11.74
C CYS A 161 -8.54 19.94 12.02
N TYR A 162 -8.02 19.15 12.96
CA TYR A 162 -8.65 17.92 13.43
C TYR A 162 -8.29 17.65 14.89
N LYS A 163 -9.26 17.26 15.70
CA LYS A 163 -9.06 16.81 17.07
C LYS A 163 -10.05 15.70 17.41
N TRP A 164 -9.53 14.61 17.96
CA TRP A 164 -10.32 13.46 18.37
C TRP A 164 -9.67 12.78 19.57
N GLY A 165 -10.49 12.36 20.53
CA GLY A 165 -10.09 11.60 21.71
C GLY A 165 -9.23 12.36 22.71
N GLU A 166 -8.52 11.61 23.54
CA GLU A 166 -7.67 12.14 24.60
C GLU A 166 -6.20 12.11 24.18
N ILE A 167 -5.53 13.24 24.30
CA ILE A 167 -4.11 13.41 23.98
C ILE A 167 -3.30 13.24 25.26
N ASN A 168 -2.34 12.34 25.26
CA ASN A 168 -1.43 12.11 26.39
C ASN A 168 0.05 12.33 26.02
N GLU A 169 0.34 12.65 24.75
CA GLU A 169 1.67 13.02 24.27
C GLU A 169 1.57 14.14 23.23
N GLU A 170 2.25 15.23 23.46
CA GLU A 170 2.34 16.36 22.54
C GLU A 170 3.69 16.37 21.83
N ALA A 171 3.67 16.68 20.53
CA ALA A 171 4.90 16.91 19.78
C ALA A 171 5.63 18.15 20.31
N PRO A 172 6.95 18.10 20.49
CA PRO A 172 7.73 19.29 20.79
C PRO A 172 7.52 20.33 19.70
N ASP A 173 7.48 21.61 20.07
CA ASP A 173 7.44 22.69 19.08
C ASP A 173 8.75 22.65 18.29
N LYS A 174 8.69 22.14 17.06
CA LYS A 174 9.82 22.26 16.14
C LYS A 174 10.00 23.72 15.80
N PRO A 175 11.22 24.29 15.96
CA PRO A 175 11.51 25.61 15.40
C PRO A 175 11.18 25.54 13.90
N GLU A 176 10.50 26.57 13.39
CA GLU A 176 10.26 26.73 11.95
C GLU A 176 11.62 26.61 11.25
N GLN A 177 11.82 25.53 10.52
CA GLN A 177 13.00 25.41 9.67
C GLN A 177 12.89 26.50 8.60
N PRO A 178 13.94 27.33 8.40
CA PRO A 178 13.95 28.24 7.28
C PRO A 178 13.75 27.44 6.00
N ASP A 179 12.95 27.99 5.09
CA ASP A 179 12.58 27.42 3.82
C ASP A 179 13.78 26.86 3.03
N ASP A 180 14.13 25.60 3.28
CA ASP A 180 14.74 24.82 2.24
C ASP A 180 13.67 24.64 1.17
N GLU A 181 13.98 25.01 -0.06
CA GLU A 181 13.09 24.94 -1.22
C GLU A 181 12.22 23.69 -1.13
N PRO A 182 10.89 23.84 -1.14
CA PRO A 182 10.02 22.70 -0.98
C PRO A 182 10.37 21.71 -2.10
N PRO A 183 10.55 20.42 -1.79
CA PRO A 183 10.62 19.43 -2.84
C PRO A 183 9.38 19.62 -3.69
N GLU A 184 9.54 19.74 -5.00
CA GLU A 184 8.49 19.99 -5.98
C GLU A 184 7.25 19.16 -5.59
N VAL A 185 6.29 19.84 -4.95
CA VAL A 185 5.07 19.17 -4.47
C VAL A 185 4.26 18.86 -5.70
N LYS A 186 4.49 17.67 -6.27
CA LYS A 186 3.62 17.16 -7.31
C LYS A 186 2.24 16.99 -6.70
N PRO A 187 1.20 17.61 -7.25
CA PRO A 187 -0.15 17.50 -6.71
C PRO A 187 -0.54 16.04 -6.61
N ILE A 188 -1.07 15.63 -5.45
CA ILE A 188 -1.73 14.33 -5.32
C ILE A 188 -3.03 14.47 -6.12
N ILE A 189 -2.97 14.02 -7.36
CA ILE A 189 -4.11 13.99 -8.25
C ILE A 189 -4.95 12.79 -7.83
N GLN A 190 -6.25 13.01 -7.63
CA GLN A 190 -7.20 11.95 -7.32
C GLN A 190 -7.15 10.85 -8.39
N ASP A 191 -6.58 9.70 -8.07
CA ASP A 191 -6.87 8.44 -8.71
C ASP A 191 -7.08 7.39 -7.61
N GLN A 192 -8.36 7.08 -7.40
CA GLN A 192 -8.99 5.97 -6.69
C GLN A 192 -8.88 5.90 -5.15
N PRO A 193 -9.97 5.45 -4.49
CA PRO A 193 -10.01 5.27 -3.05
C PRO A 193 -9.06 4.14 -2.63
N ALA A 194 -8.19 4.42 -1.66
CA ALA A 194 -7.47 3.38 -0.97
C ALA A 194 -8.49 2.51 -0.23
N GLN A 195 -8.80 1.35 -0.78
CA GLN A 195 -9.52 0.32 -0.06
C GLN A 195 -8.61 -0.17 1.06
N VAL A 196 -9.14 -0.12 2.27
CA VAL A 196 -8.57 -0.81 3.42
C VAL A 196 -8.77 -2.31 3.14
N GLU A 197 -7.78 -2.94 2.53
CA GLU A 197 -7.76 -4.40 2.41
C GLU A 197 -7.18 -4.99 3.69
N THR A 198 -8.08 -5.49 4.51
CA THR A 198 -7.80 -6.54 5.48
C THR A 198 -7.57 -7.83 4.68
N SER A 199 -6.45 -8.47 4.96
CA SER A 199 -6.05 -9.82 4.57
C SER A 199 -5.24 -10.01 3.30
N ALA A 200 -4.16 -10.73 3.51
CA ALA A 200 -3.15 -11.24 2.61
C ALA A 200 -3.65 -11.64 1.21
N LYS A 201 -3.14 -10.95 0.17
CA LYS A 201 -3.04 -11.48 -1.19
C LYS A 201 -1.70 -11.10 -1.80
N LEU A 202 -1.06 -12.09 -2.36
CA LEU A 202 0.20 -12.06 -3.11
C LEU A 202 0.15 -11.08 -4.30
N PRO A 203 1.31 -10.51 -4.71
CA PRO A 203 1.35 -9.39 -5.63
C PRO A 203 1.16 -9.80 -7.08
N GLU A 204 0.29 -9.10 -7.78
CA GLU A 204 0.23 -9.07 -9.23
C GLU A 204 0.82 -7.76 -9.75
N LYS A 205 1.62 -7.89 -10.80
CA LYS A 205 2.47 -6.87 -11.42
C LYS A 205 1.71 -5.62 -11.87
N ALA A 206 2.37 -4.48 -11.62
CA ALA A 206 1.97 -3.15 -12.00
C ALA A 206 1.89 -2.91 -13.52
N LYS A 207 0.81 -2.28 -13.92
CA LYS A 207 0.76 -1.04 -14.73
C LYS A 207 -0.61 -0.44 -14.48
N THR A 208 -0.67 0.79 -14.00
CA THR A 208 -1.91 1.53 -13.79
C THR A 208 -2.39 2.12 -15.12
N ASP A 209 -2.86 1.23 -15.99
CA ASP A 209 -3.91 1.55 -16.92
C ASP A 209 -5.20 0.92 -16.35
N LYS A 210 -6.31 1.67 -16.37
CA LYS A 210 -7.63 1.06 -16.12
C LYS A 210 -7.65 -0.20 -16.95
N PRO A 211 -7.97 -1.37 -16.36
CA PRO A 211 -7.97 -2.59 -17.14
C PRO A 211 -8.83 -2.36 -18.36
N THR A 212 -8.26 -2.52 -19.54
CA THR A 212 -8.99 -2.34 -20.79
C THR A 212 -10.21 -3.27 -20.76
N PRO A 213 -11.31 -2.95 -21.45
CA PRO A 213 -12.48 -3.83 -21.49
C PRO A 213 -12.11 -5.28 -21.80
N ILE A 214 -11.05 -5.47 -22.59
CA ILE A 214 -10.53 -6.81 -22.94
C ILE A 214 -9.79 -7.48 -21.79
N ALA A 215 -9.01 -6.74 -20.98
CA ALA A 215 -8.33 -7.31 -19.82
C ALA A 215 -9.33 -7.75 -18.75
N ASN A 216 -10.42 -6.99 -18.55
CA ASN A 216 -11.52 -7.38 -17.68
C ASN A 216 -12.26 -8.63 -18.20
N TYR A 217 -12.50 -8.68 -19.50
CA TYR A 217 -13.12 -9.85 -20.13
C TYR A 217 -12.27 -11.11 -19.90
N ILE A 218 -10.98 -11.07 -20.23
CA ILE A 218 -10.05 -12.18 -20.03
C ILE A 218 -10.00 -12.62 -18.56
N ARG A 219 -9.95 -11.68 -17.63
CA ARG A 219 -9.94 -11.98 -16.20
C ARG A 219 -11.21 -12.70 -15.75
N ASN A 220 -12.38 -12.25 -16.18
CA ASN A 220 -13.66 -12.86 -15.83
C ASN A 220 -13.76 -14.27 -16.40
N GLU A 221 -13.30 -14.49 -17.63
CA GLU A 221 -13.29 -15.82 -18.25
C GLU A 221 -12.37 -16.80 -17.50
N ILE A 222 -11.20 -16.33 -17.02
CA ILE A 222 -10.30 -17.15 -16.19
C ILE A 222 -10.94 -17.50 -14.85
N CYS A 223 -11.67 -16.55 -14.21
CA CYS A 223 -12.41 -16.83 -12.98
C CYS A 223 -13.53 -17.85 -13.20
N ASP A 224 -14.28 -17.72 -14.29
CA ASP A 224 -15.33 -18.68 -14.66
C ASP A 224 -14.77 -20.11 -14.85
N ILE A 225 -13.62 -20.22 -15.51
CA ILE A 225 -12.91 -21.49 -15.68
C ILE A 225 -12.41 -22.03 -14.34
N GLN A 226 -11.88 -21.16 -13.45
CA GLN A 226 -11.45 -21.55 -12.11
C GLN A 226 -12.58 -22.23 -11.33
N GLU A 227 -13.77 -21.61 -11.33
CA GLU A 227 -14.95 -22.13 -10.63
C GLU A 227 -15.43 -23.46 -11.25
N ARG A 228 -15.53 -23.53 -12.58
CA ARG A 228 -16.00 -24.72 -13.31
C ARG A 228 -15.10 -25.94 -13.12
N VAL A 229 -13.80 -25.74 -13.08
CA VAL A 229 -12.80 -26.82 -12.96
C VAL A 229 -12.44 -27.09 -11.49
N GLY A 230 -12.91 -26.27 -10.53
CA GLY A 230 -12.64 -26.45 -9.11
C GLY A 230 -11.18 -26.18 -8.73
N LEU A 231 -10.49 -25.27 -9.44
CA LEU A 231 -9.09 -24.95 -9.18
C LEU A 231 -8.94 -24.09 -7.93
N LYS A 232 -7.89 -24.34 -7.15
CA LYS A 232 -7.68 -23.70 -5.84
C LYS A 232 -7.25 -22.23 -5.94
N SER A 233 -6.72 -21.79 -7.08
CA SER A 233 -6.23 -20.42 -7.24
C SER A 233 -6.40 -19.91 -8.67
N TYR A 234 -6.55 -18.58 -8.79
CA TYR A 234 -6.55 -17.87 -10.08
C TYR A 234 -5.26 -18.12 -10.89
N GLN A 235 -4.13 -18.31 -10.24
CA GLN A 235 -2.86 -18.59 -10.90
C GLN A 235 -2.85 -19.95 -11.58
N GLU A 236 -3.43 -20.97 -10.95
CA GLU A 236 -3.62 -22.29 -11.56
C GLU A 236 -4.54 -22.21 -12.76
N ALA A 237 -5.69 -21.53 -12.63
CA ALA A 237 -6.63 -21.33 -13.73
C ALA A 237 -6.00 -20.57 -14.90
N ARG A 238 -5.26 -19.51 -14.61
CA ARG A 238 -4.53 -18.74 -15.61
C ARG A 238 -3.52 -19.60 -16.35
N LYS A 239 -2.71 -20.40 -15.63
CA LYS A 239 -1.76 -21.32 -16.25
C LYS A 239 -2.45 -22.30 -17.17
N GLN A 240 -3.53 -22.92 -16.71
CA GLN A 240 -4.30 -23.88 -17.51
C GLN A 240 -4.92 -23.26 -18.76
N VAL A 241 -5.43 -22.02 -18.68
CA VAL A 241 -5.90 -21.26 -19.85
C VAL A 241 -4.79 -21.03 -20.85
N PHE A 242 -3.57 -20.68 -20.39
CA PHE A 242 -2.42 -20.50 -21.26
C PHE A 242 -1.99 -21.82 -21.94
N ASP A 243 -2.00 -22.92 -21.20
CA ASP A 243 -1.68 -24.26 -21.74
C ASP A 243 -2.71 -24.69 -22.79
N PHE A 244 -4.02 -24.52 -22.55
CA PHE A 244 -5.07 -24.76 -23.52
C PHE A 244 -4.96 -23.86 -24.76
N ALA A 245 -4.68 -22.58 -24.58
CA ALA A 245 -4.50 -21.64 -25.68
C ALA A 245 -3.33 -22.07 -26.58
N SER A 246 -2.20 -22.49 -26.01
CA SER A 246 -1.06 -23.01 -26.77
C SER A 246 -1.43 -24.26 -27.58
N THR A 247 -2.11 -25.20 -26.95
CA THR A 247 -2.57 -26.45 -27.62
C THR A 247 -3.53 -26.13 -28.76
N LEU A 248 -4.44 -25.17 -28.60
CA LEU A 248 -5.42 -24.78 -29.65
C LEU A 248 -4.74 -24.09 -30.83
N VAL A 249 -3.70 -23.30 -30.60
CA VAL A 249 -2.91 -22.65 -31.66
C VAL A 249 -2.06 -23.68 -32.40
N GLU A 250 -1.35 -24.56 -31.69
CA GLU A 250 -0.54 -25.62 -32.27
C GLU A 250 -1.37 -26.60 -33.07
N GLY A 251 -2.59 -26.90 -32.62
CA GLY A 251 -3.56 -27.75 -33.30
C GLY A 251 -4.32 -27.06 -34.45
N GLY A 252 -4.07 -25.77 -34.70
CA GLY A 252 -4.74 -25.01 -35.77
C GLY A 252 -6.22 -24.70 -35.51
N ALA A 253 -6.72 -24.92 -34.30
CA ALA A 253 -8.11 -24.67 -33.92
C ALA A 253 -8.42 -23.17 -33.70
N VAL A 254 -7.41 -22.36 -33.37
CA VAL A 254 -7.46 -20.89 -33.32
C VAL A 254 -6.22 -20.32 -34.00
N PRO A 255 -6.31 -19.11 -34.62
CA PRO A 255 -5.14 -18.42 -35.18
C PRO A 255 -4.12 -18.07 -34.07
N ALA A 256 -2.84 -17.99 -34.45
CA ALA A 256 -1.81 -17.49 -33.55
C ALA A 256 -2.11 -16.06 -33.16
N PHE A 257 -1.92 -15.69 -31.88
CA PHE A 257 -2.18 -14.38 -31.33
C PHE A 257 -1.14 -14.01 -30.26
N ASP A 258 -1.04 -12.73 -29.92
CA ASP A 258 -0.25 -12.24 -28.81
C ASP A 258 -1.18 -11.72 -27.69
N TRP A 259 -1.02 -12.22 -26.47
CA TRP A 259 -1.79 -11.82 -25.29
C TRP A 259 -1.73 -10.31 -24.97
N LYS A 260 -0.73 -9.60 -25.50
CA LYS A 260 -0.59 -8.16 -25.30
C LYS A 260 -1.42 -7.34 -26.28
N THR A 261 -1.70 -7.89 -27.46
CA THR A 261 -2.35 -7.20 -28.56
C THR A 261 -3.65 -7.87 -29.03
N ILE A 262 -4.05 -8.96 -28.38
CA ILE A 262 -5.27 -9.72 -28.68
C ILE A 262 -6.51 -8.78 -28.71
N THR A 263 -7.33 -8.90 -29.73
CA THR A 263 -8.58 -8.17 -29.87
C THR A 263 -9.70 -8.82 -29.04
N MET A 264 -10.77 -8.08 -28.77
CA MET A 264 -11.94 -8.62 -28.05
C MET A 264 -12.60 -9.79 -28.79
N GLU A 265 -12.59 -9.77 -30.12
CA GLU A 265 -13.16 -10.84 -30.94
C GLU A 265 -12.30 -12.10 -30.88
N GLU A 266 -10.99 -11.98 -31.03
CA GLU A 266 -10.03 -13.08 -30.86
C GLU A 266 -10.11 -13.69 -29.46
N ALA A 267 -10.20 -12.88 -28.41
CA ALA A 267 -10.36 -13.37 -27.04
C ALA A 267 -11.67 -14.16 -26.87
N LYS A 268 -12.78 -13.67 -27.38
CA LYS A 268 -14.07 -14.39 -27.34
C LYS A 268 -14.00 -15.72 -28.04
N ASN A 269 -13.39 -15.77 -29.23
CA ASN A 269 -13.24 -17.01 -30.02
C ASN A 269 -12.33 -17.99 -29.29
N LEU A 270 -11.23 -17.53 -28.70
CA LEU A 270 -10.32 -18.35 -27.91
C LEU A 270 -11.02 -18.98 -26.70
N PHE A 271 -11.71 -18.19 -25.89
CA PHE A 271 -12.40 -18.71 -24.71
C PHE A 271 -13.57 -19.58 -25.04
N ALA A 272 -14.27 -19.36 -26.15
CA ALA A 272 -15.27 -20.28 -26.67
C ALA A 272 -14.68 -21.65 -27.09
N ALA A 273 -13.47 -21.65 -27.65
CA ALA A 273 -12.75 -22.87 -27.97
C ALA A 273 -12.24 -23.59 -26.70
N ILE A 274 -11.70 -22.86 -25.73
CA ILE A 274 -11.26 -23.45 -24.45
C ILE A 274 -12.42 -24.10 -23.71
N ARG A 275 -13.60 -23.47 -23.67
CA ARG A 275 -14.78 -24.01 -23.00
C ARG A 275 -15.24 -25.35 -23.56
N LYS A 276 -14.99 -25.65 -24.84
CA LYS A 276 -15.28 -26.95 -25.47
C LYS A 276 -14.31 -28.03 -25.00
N LEU A 277 -13.15 -27.68 -24.48
CA LEU A 277 -12.15 -28.62 -23.95
C LEU A 277 -12.35 -28.92 -22.47
N LEU A 278 -13.17 -28.11 -21.78
CA LEU A 278 -13.43 -28.30 -20.36
C LEU A 278 -14.49 -29.41 -20.17
N PRO A 279 -14.39 -30.22 -19.10
CA PRO A 279 -15.44 -31.16 -18.75
C PRO A 279 -16.75 -30.40 -18.49
N GLU A 280 -17.88 -30.99 -18.94
CA GLU A 280 -19.18 -30.45 -18.54
C GLU A 280 -19.29 -30.56 -17.03
N GLY A 281 -19.31 -29.42 -16.35
CA GLY A 281 -19.47 -29.38 -14.91
C GLY A 281 -20.83 -29.94 -14.55
N ASP A 282 -20.86 -30.94 -13.68
CA ASP A 282 -22.08 -31.40 -13.04
C ASP A 282 -22.71 -30.20 -12.31
N ALA A 283 -23.85 -29.78 -12.84
CA ALA A 283 -24.70 -28.79 -12.14
C ALA A 283 -25.28 -29.53 -10.91
N ALA A 284 -24.72 -29.20 -9.75
CA ALA A 284 -25.28 -29.55 -8.45
C ALA A 284 -26.07 -28.37 -7.87
#